data_4519bf16ff4f1e5b8e4c132cdff7936f
#
_entry.id   4519bf16ff4f1e5b8e4c132cdff7936f
#
_cell.length_a   1.000
_cell.length_b   1.000
_cell.length_c   1.000
_cell.angle_alpha   90.00
_cell.angle_beta   90.00
_cell.angle_gamma   90.00
#
_symmetry.space_group_name_H-M   'P 1'
#
loop_
_entity.id
_entity.type
_entity.pdbx_description
1 polymer ?
#
loop_
_entity_poly.entity_id
_entity_poly.type
_entity_poly.pdbx_seq_one_letter_code
_entity_poly.pdbx_strand_id
1 'polypeptide(L)'
;MKKILSVSGAMLLLLSAFSATAPAAVAQPSPSANWHAEKVCADVPAGNASCFALKYVDDSTTPGKASPGGQTKPASSTPPATGKTPADIQSAYNITGLASGGRTVAIVDAYGYPNLERDLGVYRSQFGLPACTVSNGCLTIKDQNGGNKLPRFNSGWADETALDVDAVSAACPDCKILVVQATTASLSDLGTAVATAAKQPGVAAISNSYGGGDSADSSYGTYYNHPGIAVTASTGDNGYTGSSYPASSSYVTAVGGTSLVKNSSARGWGESAWSGSGSGCSSVNAALPAAATFGTGCSKRASADVSAVADPQTGLAVYAPSSSTTSSWAQYGGTSLSSPLIAAMYALSGNTGSSSALANSLPYTNSGKFNDVASGSTGTCSTSQWCLSGTGWDGPTGVGTPNGVAGL
;
A
#
# COMPACT_ATOMS: atom_id res chain seq x y z
N MET A 1 -44.96 -40.49 62.49
CA MET A 1 -43.76 -41.06 61.92
C MET A 1 -43.90 -40.99 60.37
N LYS A 2 -43.38 -39.97 59.72
CA LYS A 2 -43.37 -39.83 58.25
C LYS A 2 -41.89 -39.77 57.82
N LYS A 3 -41.47 -40.75 57.04
CA LYS A 3 -40.14 -40.80 56.47
C LYS A 3 -40.05 -39.86 55.24
N ILE A 4 -39.08 -38.98 55.25
CA ILE A 4 -38.77 -38.14 54.15
C ILE A 4 -37.64 -38.82 53.36
N LEU A 5 -37.89 -39.22 52.07
CA LEU A 5 -36.87 -39.62 51.12
C LEU A 5 -36.24 -38.39 50.49
N SER A 6 -34.94 -38.26 50.63
CA SER A 6 -34.13 -37.29 49.86
C SER A 6 -33.67 -37.93 48.55
N VAL A 7 -34.02 -37.29 47.46
CA VAL A 7 -33.51 -37.66 46.10
C VAL A 7 -32.37 -36.69 45.77
N SER A 8 -31.13 -37.19 45.74
CA SER A 8 -29.96 -36.44 45.25
C SER A 8 -29.90 -36.56 43.74
N GLY A 9 -30.18 -35.48 43.04
CA GLY A 9 -29.98 -35.38 41.59
C GLY A 9 -28.55 -34.95 41.31
N ALA A 10 -27.79 -35.85 40.68
CA ALA A 10 -26.47 -35.52 40.13
C ALA A 10 -26.63 -34.80 38.78
N MET A 11 -26.24 -33.55 38.73
CA MET A 11 -26.22 -32.73 37.52
C MET A 11 -24.89 -32.96 36.79
N LEU A 12 -24.89 -33.74 35.70
CA LEU A 12 -23.74 -33.91 34.82
C LEU A 12 -23.57 -32.62 33.99
N LEU A 13 -22.52 -31.84 34.29
CA LEU A 13 -22.04 -30.76 33.42
C LEU A 13 -21.25 -31.37 32.23
N LEU A 14 -21.88 -31.35 31.07
CA LEU A 14 -21.16 -31.61 29.79
C LEU A 14 -20.35 -30.35 29.43
N LEU A 15 -19.06 -30.38 29.71
CA LEU A 15 -18.11 -29.40 29.11
C LEU A 15 -17.92 -29.78 27.64
N SER A 16 -18.56 -29.04 26.75
CA SER A 16 -18.23 -29.04 25.33
C SER A 16 -16.93 -28.27 25.11
N ALA A 17 -15.82 -28.98 24.91
CA ALA A 17 -14.57 -28.39 24.48
C ALA A 17 -14.73 -27.88 23.04
N PHE A 18 -14.86 -26.56 22.87
CA PHE A 18 -14.69 -25.91 21.58
C PHE A 18 -13.19 -25.95 21.23
N SER A 19 -12.81 -26.89 20.37
CA SER A 19 -11.49 -26.87 19.74
C SER A 19 -11.49 -25.72 18.73
N ALA A 20 -10.94 -24.57 19.11
CA ALA A 20 -10.62 -23.52 18.15
C ALA A 20 -9.49 -24.06 17.23
N THR A 21 -9.84 -24.41 16.00
CA THR A 21 -8.85 -24.68 14.97
C THR A 21 -8.16 -23.35 14.64
N ALA A 22 -6.86 -23.25 14.95
CA ALA A 22 -6.05 -22.14 14.50
C ALA A 22 -6.13 -22.02 12.96
N PRO A 23 -6.25 -20.81 12.39
CA PRO A 23 -6.24 -20.64 10.95
C PRO A 23 -4.93 -21.22 10.39
N ALA A 24 -5.02 -22.00 9.31
CA ALA A 24 -3.84 -22.56 8.64
C ALA A 24 -2.94 -21.40 8.19
N ALA A 25 -1.68 -21.42 8.61
CA ALA A 25 -0.69 -20.46 8.17
C ALA A 25 -0.62 -20.48 6.63
N VAL A 26 -0.82 -19.31 6.01
CA VAL A 26 -0.63 -19.15 4.56
C VAL A 26 0.87 -19.29 4.31
N ALA A 27 1.28 -20.31 3.58
CA ALA A 27 2.68 -20.45 3.20
C ALA A 27 3.07 -19.28 2.30
N GLN A 28 4.10 -18.53 2.69
CA GLN A 28 4.73 -17.60 1.77
C GLN A 28 5.21 -18.39 0.54
N PRO A 29 5.07 -17.83 -0.68
CA PRO A 29 5.68 -18.45 -1.84
C PRO A 29 7.17 -18.63 -1.53
N SER A 30 7.66 -19.86 -1.59
CA SER A 30 9.10 -20.09 -1.50
C SER A 30 9.75 -19.33 -2.65
N PRO A 31 10.76 -18.47 -2.41
CA PRO A 31 11.45 -17.79 -3.50
C PRO A 31 11.87 -18.87 -4.49
N SER A 32 11.43 -18.77 -5.74
CA SER A 32 12.08 -19.52 -6.81
C SER A 32 13.54 -19.11 -6.75
N ALA A 33 14.50 -20.03 -6.76
CA ALA A 33 15.93 -19.73 -6.58
C ALA A 33 16.53 -18.77 -7.63
N ASN A 34 15.70 -18.22 -8.52
CA ASN A 34 16.08 -17.50 -9.73
C ASN A 34 15.29 -16.20 -9.92
N TRP A 35 15.06 -15.41 -8.87
CA TRP A 35 14.50 -14.08 -9.00
C TRP A 35 15.08 -13.13 -7.96
N HIS A 36 15.01 -11.82 -8.23
CA HIS A 36 15.29 -10.78 -7.23
C HIS A 36 14.36 -9.59 -7.42
N ALA A 37 14.26 -8.75 -6.37
CA ALA A 37 13.60 -7.46 -6.43
C ALA A 37 14.65 -6.37 -6.75
N GLU A 38 14.38 -5.55 -7.76
CA GLU A 38 15.21 -4.41 -8.14
C GLU A 38 14.57 -3.11 -7.70
N LYS A 39 15.28 -2.29 -6.89
CA LYS A 39 14.83 -0.95 -6.53
C LYS A 39 14.84 -0.05 -7.77
N VAL A 40 13.72 0.62 -8.06
CA VAL A 40 13.66 1.56 -9.19
C VAL A 40 14.23 2.94 -8.84
N CYS A 41 14.16 3.34 -7.56
CA CYS A 41 14.77 4.57 -7.06
C CYS A 41 16.06 4.28 -6.30
N ALA A 42 17.05 5.15 -6.47
CA ALA A 42 18.29 5.09 -5.69
C ALA A 42 18.06 5.56 -4.26
N ASP A 43 18.90 5.06 -3.34
CA ASP A 43 18.96 5.57 -1.98
C ASP A 43 19.41 7.06 -1.97
N VAL A 44 18.88 7.85 -1.05
CA VAL A 44 19.05 9.30 -1.05
C VAL A 44 19.59 9.81 0.30
N PRO A 45 20.27 10.98 0.31
CA PRO A 45 20.70 11.62 1.55
C PRO A 45 19.54 12.04 2.44
N ALA A 46 19.81 12.24 3.73
CA ALA A 46 18.85 12.78 4.70
C ALA A 46 18.18 14.07 4.20
N GLY A 47 16.89 14.23 4.51
CA GLY A 47 16.06 15.35 4.03
C GLY A 47 15.44 15.14 2.65
N ASN A 48 15.79 14.05 1.97
CA ASN A 48 15.17 13.59 0.74
C ASN A 48 14.44 12.26 0.98
N ALA A 49 13.50 11.95 0.10
CA ALA A 49 12.80 10.68 0.06
C ALA A 49 13.23 9.86 -1.16
N SER A 50 13.22 8.54 -1.01
CA SER A 50 13.30 7.57 -2.09
C SER A 50 11.93 6.96 -2.32
N CYS A 51 11.60 6.65 -3.57
CA CYS A 51 10.40 5.89 -3.86
C CYS A 51 10.58 4.41 -3.47
N PHE A 52 9.48 3.73 -3.24
CA PHE A 52 9.48 2.35 -2.73
C PHE A 52 8.94 1.32 -3.75
N ALA A 53 8.92 1.64 -5.04
CA ALA A 53 8.62 0.65 -6.06
C ALA A 53 9.78 -0.34 -6.23
N LEU A 54 9.42 -1.61 -6.28
CA LEU A 54 10.33 -2.72 -6.53
C LEU A 54 9.88 -3.48 -7.78
N LYS A 55 10.78 -3.63 -8.73
CA LYS A 55 10.54 -4.42 -9.93
C LYS A 55 10.92 -5.88 -9.71
N TYR A 56 10.02 -6.79 -10.04
CA TYR A 56 10.31 -8.22 -10.07
C TYR A 56 11.18 -8.57 -11.30
N VAL A 57 12.30 -9.20 -11.05
CA VAL A 57 13.23 -9.69 -12.10
C VAL A 57 13.37 -11.19 -11.99
N ASP A 58 13.00 -11.91 -13.06
CA ASP A 58 13.16 -13.35 -13.17
C ASP A 58 14.55 -13.66 -13.76
N ASP A 59 15.46 -14.13 -12.91
CA ASP A 59 16.83 -14.46 -13.27
C ASP A 59 16.93 -15.76 -14.10
N SER A 60 15.90 -16.59 -14.11
CA SER A 60 15.88 -17.81 -14.93
C SER A 60 15.79 -17.48 -16.43
N THR A 61 15.29 -16.31 -16.75
CA THR A 61 15.17 -15.80 -18.13
C THR A 61 16.34 -14.91 -18.55
N THR A 62 17.28 -14.62 -17.63
CA THR A 62 18.49 -13.86 -17.94
C THR A 62 19.48 -14.80 -18.60
N PRO A 63 19.94 -14.57 -19.85
CA PRO A 63 20.98 -15.38 -20.48
C PRO A 63 22.22 -15.33 -19.57
N GLY A 64 22.77 -16.49 -19.22
CA GLY A 64 23.98 -16.59 -18.42
C GLY A 64 25.07 -15.65 -18.94
N LYS A 65 25.82 -15.04 -17.99
CA LYS A 65 26.95 -14.11 -18.14
C LYS A 65 27.32 -13.82 -19.59
N ALA A 66 27.09 -12.55 -19.99
CA ALA A 66 27.34 -11.95 -21.28
C ALA A 66 28.24 -12.76 -22.23
N SER A 67 27.67 -13.33 -23.29
CA SER A 67 28.37 -13.45 -24.55
C SER A 67 28.64 -12.03 -25.07
N PRO A 68 29.82 -11.76 -25.70
CA PRO A 68 30.11 -10.47 -26.28
C PRO A 68 29.17 -10.26 -27.48
N GLY A 69 28.13 -9.48 -27.30
CA GLY A 69 27.06 -9.25 -28.28
C GLY A 69 25.71 -9.04 -27.60
N GLY A 70 25.68 -8.29 -26.46
CA GLY A 70 24.54 -8.08 -25.60
C GLY A 70 23.22 -7.80 -26.35
N GLN A 71 22.40 -8.84 -26.52
CA GLN A 71 21.01 -8.66 -26.92
C GLN A 71 20.21 -8.30 -25.64
N THR A 72 19.83 -7.05 -25.56
CA THR A 72 18.79 -6.63 -24.60
C THR A 72 17.52 -7.41 -24.90
N LYS A 73 16.95 -8.09 -23.88
CA LYS A 73 15.66 -8.76 -24.01
C LYS A 73 14.64 -7.76 -24.57
N PRO A 74 13.87 -8.10 -25.62
CA PRO A 74 12.82 -7.21 -26.11
C PRO A 74 11.87 -6.80 -24.99
N ALA A 75 11.47 -5.53 -24.98
CA ALA A 75 10.45 -5.03 -24.07
C ALA A 75 9.17 -5.88 -24.17
N SER A 76 8.61 -6.32 -23.02
CA SER A 76 7.42 -7.17 -23.03
C SER A 76 6.21 -6.40 -23.56
N SER A 77 5.57 -6.96 -24.58
CA SER A 77 4.32 -6.42 -25.15
C SER A 77 3.06 -6.91 -24.45
N THR A 78 3.19 -7.86 -23.51
CA THR A 78 2.06 -8.45 -22.75
C THR A 78 2.35 -8.44 -21.27
N PRO A 79 1.31 -8.36 -20.42
CA PRO A 79 1.48 -8.43 -18.96
C PRO A 79 2.17 -9.73 -18.52
N PRO A 80 2.97 -9.70 -17.45
CA PRO A 80 3.50 -10.92 -16.84
C PRO A 80 2.36 -11.81 -16.35
N ALA A 81 2.45 -13.11 -16.66
CA ALA A 81 1.40 -14.08 -16.28
C ALA A 81 1.23 -14.23 -14.75
N THR A 82 2.26 -13.90 -13.99
CA THR A 82 2.28 -13.95 -12.51
C THR A 82 1.81 -12.66 -11.86
N GLY A 83 1.81 -11.54 -12.60
CA GLY A 83 1.37 -10.25 -12.10
C GLY A 83 -0.14 -10.22 -11.82
N LYS A 84 -0.53 -9.64 -10.69
CA LYS A 84 -1.94 -9.44 -10.38
C LYS A 84 -2.58 -8.51 -11.40
N THR A 85 -3.85 -8.77 -11.68
CA THR A 85 -4.71 -7.97 -12.55
C THR A 85 -5.67 -7.11 -11.71
N PRO A 86 -6.35 -6.11 -12.31
CA PRO A 86 -7.42 -5.38 -11.62
C PRO A 86 -8.50 -6.30 -11.04
N ALA A 87 -8.89 -7.36 -11.76
CA ALA A 87 -9.86 -8.32 -11.26
C ALA A 87 -9.36 -9.09 -10.03
N ASP A 88 -8.07 -9.43 -9.98
CA ASP A 88 -7.46 -10.07 -8.81
C ASP A 88 -7.49 -9.13 -7.59
N ILE A 89 -7.10 -7.87 -7.75
CA ILE A 89 -7.10 -6.86 -6.68
C ILE A 89 -8.53 -6.65 -6.16
N GLN A 90 -9.49 -6.42 -7.05
CA GLN A 90 -10.88 -6.19 -6.65
C GLN A 90 -11.50 -7.40 -5.94
N SER A 91 -11.21 -8.59 -6.41
CA SER A 91 -11.66 -9.84 -5.77
C SER A 91 -11.00 -10.05 -4.41
N ALA A 92 -9.68 -9.82 -4.32
CA ALA A 92 -8.93 -10.05 -3.09
C ALA A 92 -9.42 -9.17 -1.94
N TYR A 93 -9.76 -7.93 -2.22
CA TYR A 93 -10.19 -6.95 -1.21
C TYR A 93 -11.71 -6.75 -1.14
N ASN A 94 -12.48 -7.59 -1.84
CA ASN A 94 -13.95 -7.55 -1.83
C ASN A 94 -14.52 -6.17 -2.22
N ILE A 95 -13.95 -5.56 -3.27
CA ILE A 95 -14.32 -4.24 -3.78
C ILE A 95 -14.88 -4.28 -5.21
N THR A 96 -15.12 -5.48 -5.75
CA THR A 96 -15.65 -5.67 -7.09
C THR A 96 -17.02 -4.98 -7.24
N GLY A 97 -17.14 -4.14 -8.27
CA GLY A 97 -18.39 -3.45 -8.60
C GLY A 97 -18.73 -2.25 -7.70
N LEU A 98 -17.85 -1.88 -6.77
CA LEU A 98 -17.99 -0.63 -6.03
C LEU A 98 -17.70 0.57 -6.94
N ALA A 99 -18.36 1.69 -6.67
CA ALA A 99 -18.21 2.93 -7.41
C ALA A 99 -17.79 4.07 -6.47
N SER A 100 -16.83 4.86 -6.91
CA SER A 100 -16.33 6.03 -6.16
C SER A 100 -17.26 7.24 -6.27
N GLY A 101 -18.20 7.24 -7.23
CA GLY A 101 -18.99 8.43 -7.56
C GLY A 101 -18.15 9.55 -8.18
N GLY A 102 -17.03 9.21 -8.82
CA GLY A 102 -16.15 10.16 -9.50
C GLY A 102 -15.23 10.95 -8.57
N ARG A 103 -14.97 10.44 -7.36
CA ARG A 103 -13.98 11.03 -6.45
C ARG A 103 -12.58 10.91 -7.03
N THR A 104 -11.70 11.83 -6.65
CA THR A 104 -10.33 11.90 -7.14
C THR A 104 -9.36 11.30 -6.12
N VAL A 105 -8.49 10.42 -6.59
CA VAL A 105 -7.28 10.00 -5.87
C VAL A 105 -6.12 10.80 -6.41
N ALA A 106 -5.39 11.49 -5.53
CA ALA A 106 -4.18 12.19 -5.88
C ALA A 106 -2.96 11.29 -5.62
N ILE A 107 -2.03 11.29 -6.56
CA ILE A 107 -0.70 10.67 -6.48
C ILE A 107 0.30 11.81 -6.38
N VAL A 108 1.19 11.74 -5.39
CA VAL A 108 2.27 12.71 -5.22
C VAL A 108 3.60 12.00 -5.37
N ASP A 109 4.32 12.35 -6.45
CA ASP A 109 5.64 11.81 -6.78
C ASP A 109 6.62 12.92 -7.12
N ALA A 110 7.91 12.60 -7.15
CA ALA A 110 8.92 13.54 -7.58
C ALA A 110 9.23 13.40 -9.08
N TYR A 111 9.71 14.46 -9.67
CA TYR A 111 10.11 14.56 -11.08
C TYR A 111 8.96 14.31 -12.06
N GLY A 112 9.31 14.24 -13.34
CA GLY A 112 8.35 14.21 -14.43
C GLY A 112 8.22 12.85 -15.09
N TYR A 113 7.01 12.57 -15.59
CA TYR A 113 6.71 11.40 -16.42
C TYR A 113 5.99 11.83 -17.70
N PRO A 114 6.72 12.16 -18.79
CA PRO A 114 6.11 12.71 -20.03
C PRO A 114 5.12 11.77 -20.73
N ASN A 115 5.29 10.45 -20.58
CA ASN A 115 4.48 9.45 -21.28
C ASN A 115 3.29 8.95 -20.42
N LEU A 116 3.04 9.53 -19.27
CA LEU A 116 2.06 9.03 -18.28
C LEU A 116 0.68 8.73 -18.90
N GLU A 117 0.07 9.66 -19.60
CA GLU A 117 -1.26 9.48 -20.19
C GLU A 117 -1.30 8.35 -21.23
N ARG A 118 -0.26 8.26 -22.06
CA ARG A 118 -0.12 7.18 -23.05
C ARG A 118 -0.04 5.82 -22.38
N ASP A 119 0.81 5.70 -21.39
CA ASP A 119 1.11 4.42 -20.74
C ASP A 119 -0.05 3.94 -19.86
N LEU A 120 -0.69 4.85 -19.11
CA LEU A 120 -1.95 4.58 -18.43
C LEU A 120 -3.05 4.12 -19.40
N GLY A 121 -3.09 4.71 -20.61
CA GLY A 121 -4.02 4.29 -21.66
C GLY A 121 -3.79 2.85 -22.13
N VAL A 122 -2.53 2.43 -22.27
CA VAL A 122 -2.17 1.04 -22.58
C VAL A 122 -2.61 0.10 -21.47
N TYR A 123 -2.29 0.42 -20.20
CA TYR A 123 -2.70 -0.38 -19.04
C TYR A 123 -4.22 -0.56 -19.00
N ARG A 124 -4.96 0.52 -19.05
CA ARG A 124 -6.43 0.49 -18.92
C ARG A 124 -7.09 -0.23 -20.08
N SER A 125 -6.58 -0.04 -21.31
CA SER A 125 -7.06 -0.76 -22.50
C SER A 125 -6.81 -2.27 -22.40
N GLN A 126 -5.64 -2.69 -21.90
CA GLN A 126 -5.29 -4.11 -21.72
C GLN A 126 -6.27 -4.85 -20.82
N PHE A 127 -6.74 -4.20 -19.77
CA PHE A 127 -7.64 -4.82 -18.79
C PHE A 127 -9.11 -4.44 -18.97
N GLY A 128 -9.46 -3.78 -20.09
CA GLY A 128 -10.85 -3.40 -20.39
C GLY A 128 -11.43 -2.36 -19.43
N LEU A 129 -10.58 -1.55 -18.80
CA LEU A 129 -11.01 -0.48 -17.90
C LEU A 129 -11.44 0.75 -18.71
N PRO A 130 -12.34 1.60 -18.18
CA PRO A 130 -12.73 2.86 -18.83
C PRO A 130 -11.50 3.73 -19.13
N ALA A 131 -11.46 4.41 -20.26
CA ALA A 131 -10.39 5.34 -20.60
C ALA A 131 -10.26 6.46 -19.56
N CYS A 132 -9.02 6.77 -19.14
CA CYS A 132 -8.72 7.85 -18.21
C CYS A 132 -7.69 8.77 -18.86
N THR A 133 -8.15 9.87 -19.41
CA THR A 133 -7.36 10.82 -20.20
C THR A 133 -7.52 12.24 -19.65
N VAL A 134 -6.58 13.11 -20.04
CA VAL A 134 -6.70 14.55 -19.73
C VAL A 134 -7.92 15.14 -20.44
N SER A 135 -8.18 14.71 -21.66
CA SER A 135 -9.27 15.23 -22.49
C SER A 135 -10.67 14.89 -21.96
N ASN A 136 -10.84 13.73 -21.30
CA ASN A 136 -12.13 13.36 -20.68
C ASN A 136 -12.26 13.77 -19.21
N GLY A 137 -11.25 14.45 -18.67
CA GLY A 137 -11.26 14.95 -17.29
C GLY A 137 -11.09 13.88 -16.20
N CYS A 138 -10.72 12.64 -16.57
CA CYS A 138 -10.39 11.59 -15.63
C CYS A 138 -8.96 11.75 -15.08
N LEU A 139 -7.99 12.10 -15.95
CA LEU A 139 -6.59 12.35 -15.57
C LEU A 139 -6.32 13.86 -15.49
N THR A 140 -5.64 14.27 -14.43
CA THR A 140 -5.09 15.62 -14.30
C THR A 140 -3.63 15.52 -13.89
N ILE A 141 -2.73 16.28 -14.53
CA ILE A 141 -1.30 16.29 -14.22
C ILE A 141 -0.90 17.74 -13.90
N LYS A 142 -0.26 17.95 -12.76
CA LYS A 142 0.16 19.27 -12.25
C LYS A 142 1.60 19.24 -11.74
N ASP A 143 2.28 20.38 -11.81
CA ASP A 143 3.49 20.59 -11.02
C ASP A 143 3.15 20.86 -9.54
N GLN A 144 4.16 20.85 -8.66
CA GLN A 144 3.97 21.04 -7.22
C GLN A 144 3.29 22.38 -6.84
N ASN A 145 3.22 23.36 -7.73
CA ASN A 145 2.58 24.64 -7.51
C ASN A 145 1.17 24.73 -8.14
N GLY A 146 0.68 23.62 -8.71
CA GLY A 146 -0.63 23.54 -9.36
C GLY A 146 -0.64 24.04 -10.81
N GLY A 147 0.53 24.34 -11.38
CA GLY A 147 0.72 24.73 -12.77
C GLY A 147 0.88 23.54 -13.71
N ASN A 148 1.32 23.84 -14.93
CA ASN A 148 1.53 22.84 -15.99
C ASN A 148 3.02 22.79 -16.44
N LYS A 149 3.94 23.41 -15.69
CA LYS A 149 5.38 23.36 -15.97
C LYS A 149 5.97 22.13 -15.27
N LEU A 150 5.74 20.97 -15.89
CA LEU A 150 6.14 19.71 -15.31
C LEU A 150 7.67 19.60 -15.14
N PRO A 151 8.14 18.90 -14.10
CA PRO A 151 9.57 18.69 -13.86
C PRO A 151 10.23 17.82 -14.95
N ARG A 152 11.57 17.76 -14.90
CA ARG A 152 12.34 16.90 -15.78
C ARG A 152 12.04 15.41 -15.52
N PHE A 153 12.16 14.59 -16.55
CA PHE A 153 12.04 13.13 -16.46
C PHE A 153 13.10 12.53 -15.51
N ASN A 154 12.66 11.57 -14.71
CA ASN A 154 13.52 10.66 -13.96
C ASN A 154 12.94 9.25 -14.07
N SER A 155 13.77 8.27 -14.50
CA SER A 155 13.28 6.93 -14.83
C SER A 155 12.69 6.21 -13.61
N GLY A 156 13.35 6.23 -12.46
CA GLY A 156 12.88 5.53 -11.27
C GLY A 156 11.57 6.10 -10.75
N TRP A 157 11.45 7.43 -10.68
CA TRP A 157 10.22 8.08 -10.26
C TRP A 157 9.09 7.98 -11.31
N ALA A 158 9.42 7.82 -12.59
CA ALA A 158 8.41 7.52 -13.59
C ALA A 158 7.90 6.07 -13.50
N ASP A 159 8.77 5.11 -13.15
CA ASP A 159 8.36 3.74 -12.78
C ASP A 159 7.42 3.75 -11.57
N GLU A 160 7.76 4.54 -10.52
CA GLU A 160 6.91 4.74 -9.35
C GLU A 160 5.53 5.27 -9.73
N THR A 161 5.51 6.38 -10.47
CA THR A 161 4.25 7.01 -10.90
C THR A 161 3.39 6.05 -11.75
N ALA A 162 4.02 5.22 -12.60
CA ALA A 162 3.31 4.21 -13.38
C ALA A 162 2.64 3.17 -12.48
N LEU A 163 3.37 2.65 -11.48
CA LEU A 163 2.83 1.72 -10.49
C LEU A 163 1.64 2.33 -9.76
N ASP A 164 1.77 3.56 -9.29
CA ASP A 164 0.73 4.25 -8.50
C ASP A 164 -0.57 4.44 -9.28
N VAL A 165 -0.50 4.97 -10.50
CA VAL A 165 -1.70 5.22 -11.30
C VAL A 165 -2.36 3.91 -11.77
N ASP A 166 -1.56 2.87 -12.04
CA ASP A 166 -2.07 1.55 -12.40
C ASP A 166 -2.73 0.87 -11.19
N ALA A 167 -2.16 1.01 -9.98
CA ALA A 167 -2.74 0.51 -8.73
C ALA A 167 -4.08 1.20 -8.41
N VAL A 168 -4.17 2.53 -8.53
CA VAL A 168 -5.46 3.25 -8.40
C VAL A 168 -6.45 2.75 -9.44
N SER A 169 -6.02 2.59 -10.71
CA SER A 169 -6.89 2.08 -11.77
C SER A 169 -7.37 0.65 -11.52
N ALA A 170 -6.53 -0.19 -10.90
CA ALA A 170 -6.89 -1.56 -10.55
C ALA A 170 -7.94 -1.62 -9.45
N ALA A 171 -7.79 -0.83 -8.39
CA ALA A 171 -8.70 -0.82 -7.25
C ALA A 171 -9.98 -0.03 -7.53
N CYS A 172 -9.89 1.12 -8.20
CA CYS A 172 -10.98 2.08 -8.41
C CYS A 172 -11.04 2.53 -9.89
N PRO A 173 -11.60 1.73 -10.79
CA PRO A 173 -11.62 2.05 -12.22
C PRO A 173 -12.39 3.34 -12.58
N ASP A 174 -13.35 3.78 -11.76
CA ASP A 174 -14.16 5.00 -11.95
C ASP A 174 -13.62 6.21 -11.16
N CYS A 175 -12.54 6.04 -10.37
CA CYS A 175 -11.86 7.17 -9.75
C CYS A 175 -11.22 8.07 -10.80
N LYS A 176 -11.29 9.39 -10.57
CA LYS A 176 -10.42 10.33 -11.24
C LYS A 176 -9.03 10.27 -10.61
N ILE A 177 -8.01 10.53 -11.42
CA ILE A 177 -6.61 10.50 -11.00
C ILE A 177 -6.02 11.90 -11.17
N LEU A 178 -5.46 12.43 -10.10
CA LEU A 178 -4.64 13.64 -10.10
C LEU A 178 -3.20 13.24 -9.82
N VAL A 179 -2.26 13.58 -10.69
CA VAL A 179 -0.83 13.40 -10.43
C VAL A 179 -0.19 14.76 -10.19
N VAL A 180 0.41 14.95 -9.02
CA VAL A 180 1.15 16.18 -8.68
C VAL A 180 2.63 15.84 -8.61
N GLN A 181 3.40 16.41 -9.53
CA GLN A 181 4.81 16.13 -9.71
C GLN A 181 5.68 17.18 -8.98
N ALA A 182 6.37 16.74 -7.91
CA ALA A 182 7.31 17.58 -7.18
C ALA A 182 8.59 17.82 -8.00
N THR A 183 9.19 18.98 -7.87
CA THR A 183 10.40 19.38 -8.61
C THR A 183 11.59 18.48 -8.30
N THR A 184 11.72 18.10 -7.02
CA THR A 184 12.75 17.18 -6.53
C THR A 184 12.15 16.23 -5.50
N ALA A 185 12.93 15.23 -5.09
CA ALA A 185 12.55 14.29 -4.03
C ALA A 185 12.82 14.81 -2.60
N SER A 186 13.02 16.11 -2.42
CA SER A 186 13.11 16.67 -1.06
C SER A 186 11.76 16.58 -0.34
N LEU A 187 11.77 16.33 0.96
CA LEU A 187 10.53 16.28 1.77
C LEU A 187 9.76 17.62 1.71
N SER A 188 10.44 18.74 1.46
CA SER A 188 9.81 20.04 1.29
C SER A 188 9.06 20.15 -0.04
N ASP A 189 9.67 19.73 -1.17
CA ASP A 189 9.02 19.77 -2.48
C ASP A 189 7.85 18.80 -2.55
N LEU A 190 8.04 17.57 -2.05
CA LEU A 190 6.98 16.56 -1.95
C LEU A 190 5.83 17.04 -1.05
N GLY A 191 6.14 17.64 0.12
CA GLY A 191 5.13 18.23 1.00
C GLY A 191 4.36 19.37 0.32
N THR A 192 5.04 20.22 -0.45
CA THR A 192 4.40 21.28 -1.25
C THR A 192 3.43 20.68 -2.29
N ALA A 193 3.82 19.57 -2.93
CA ALA A 193 2.96 18.84 -3.86
C ALA A 193 1.72 18.25 -3.16
N VAL A 194 1.87 17.67 -1.95
CA VAL A 194 0.75 17.20 -1.11
C VAL A 194 -0.21 18.35 -0.79
N ALA A 195 0.32 19.50 -0.31
CA ALA A 195 -0.50 20.67 -0.01
C ALA A 195 -1.22 21.23 -1.26
N THR A 196 -0.62 21.07 -2.45
CA THR A 196 -1.25 21.43 -3.73
C THR A 196 -2.34 20.44 -4.11
N ALA A 197 -2.10 19.15 -3.97
CA ALA A 197 -3.09 18.10 -4.21
C ALA A 197 -4.33 18.31 -3.33
N ALA A 198 -4.13 18.59 -2.05
CA ALA A 198 -5.22 18.79 -1.08
C ALA A 198 -6.13 20.00 -1.40
N LYS A 199 -5.64 20.96 -2.18
CA LYS A 199 -6.43 22.14 -2.62
C LYS A 199 -7.25 21.87 -3.88
N GLN A 200 -7.03 20.74 -4.57
CA GLN A 200 -7.77 20.44 -5.80
C GLN A 200 -9.18 19.92 -5.47
N PRO A 201 -10.20 20.39 -6.22
CA PRO A 201 -11.57 20.00 -5.94
C PRO A 201 -11.78 18.49 -6.16
N GLY A 202 -12.56 17.86 -5.26
CA GLY A 202 -12.96 16.47 -5.38
C GLY A 202 -11.89 15.46 -4.94
N VAL A 203 -10.72 15.89 -4.48
CA VAL A 203 -9.70 14.99 -3.91
C VAL A 203 -10.22 14.40 -2.60
N ALA A 204 -10.39 13.08 -2.60
CA ALA A 204 -10.81 12.29 -1.45
C ALA A 204 -9.64 11.62 -0.73
N ALA A 205 -8.60 11.25 -1.49
CA ALA A 205 -7.42 10.62 -0.93
C ALA A 205 -6.14 11.09 -1.65
N ILE A 206 -5.01 11.08 -0.93
CA ILE A 206 -3.68 11.40 -1.44
C ILE A 206 -2.74 10.26 -1.07
N SER A 207 -2.10 9.64 -2.07
CA SER A 207 -1.09 8.59 -1.87
C SER A 207 0.32 9.14 -1.96
N ASN A 208 1.19 8.67 -1.07
CA ASN A 208 2.59 9.03 -0.98
C ASN A 208 3.43 7.75 -0.94
N SER A 209 3.92 7.34 -2.10
CA SER A 209 4.65 6.08 -2.29
C SER A 209 6.16 6.26 -2.14
N TYR A 210 6.56 6.93 -1.07
CA TYR A 210 7.96 7.28 -0.79
C TYR A 210 8.22 7.44 0.71
N GLY A 211 9.49 7.44 1.07
CA GLY A 211 9.89 7.76 2.42
C GLY A 211 11.36 8.12 2.56
N GLY A 212 11.65 8.73 3.68
CA GLY A 212 12.99 9.08 4.14
C GLY A 212 13.19 8.73 5.61
N GLY A 213 14.24 9.27 6.24
CA GLY A 213 14.47 9.08 7.67
C GLY A 213 13.32 9.61 8.52
N ASP A 214 13.11 9.01 9.69
CA ASP A 214 12.08 9.42 10.66
C ASP A 214 12.23 10.91 11.02
N SER A 215 11.31 11.73 10.53
CA SER A 215 11.33 13.19 10.66
C SER A 215 10.15 13.69 11.49
N ALA A 216 10.33 14.82 12.17
CA ALA A 216 9.32 15.34 13.08
C ALA A 216 8.17 16.06 12.34
N ASP A 217 6.93 15.83 12.78
CA ASP A 217 5.74 16.56 12.33
C ASP A 217 5.84 18.08 12.57
N SER A 218 6.65 18.51 13.54
CA SER A 218 6.95 19.94 13.72
C SER A 218 7.64 20.58 12.53
N SER A 219 8.32 19.78 11.68
CA SER A 219 9.02 20.27 10.48
C SER A 219 8.16 20.14 9.22
N TYR A 220 7.42 19.04 9.08
CA TYR A 220 6.73 18.72 7.82
C TYR A 220 5.25 18.37 7.98
N GLY A 221 4.74 18.19 9.20
CA GLY A 221 3.38 17.68 9.45
C GLY A 221 2.27 18.54 8.86
N THR A 222 2.48 19.86 8.74
CA THR A 222 1.52 20.79 8.13
C THR A 222 1.22 20.46 6.67
N TYR A 223 2.14 19.80 5.96
CA TYR A 223 1.93 19.35 4.58
C TYR A 223 1.00 18.14 4.47
N TYR A 224 0.84 17.36 5.54
CA TYR A 224 0.07 16.12 5.55
C TYR A 224 -1.22 16.21 6.37
N ASN A 225 -1.40 17.29 7.14
CA ASN A 225 -2.59 17.48 7.97
C ASN A 225 -3.74 18.07 7.16
N HIS A 226 -4.55 17.19 6.56
CA HIS A 226 -5.68 17.58 5.72
C HIS A 226 -6.99 16.89 6.19
N PRO A 227 -7.66 17.44 7.24
CA PRO A 227 -8.94 16.90 7.69
C PRO A 227 -9.97 16.83 6.54
N GLY A 228 -10.61 15.68 6.37
CA GLY A 228 -11.55 15.45 5.29
C GLY A 228 -10.92 14.91 4.00
N ILE A 229 -9.59 14.67 4.00
CA ILE A 229 -8.88 13.96 2.93
C ILE A 229 -8.06 12.83 3.57
N ALA A 230 -8.19 11.61 3.06
CA ALA A 230 -7.37 10.50 3.52
C ALA A 230 -5.96 10.61 2.92
N VAL A 231 -4.94 10.75 3.77
CA VAL A 231 -3.55 10.78 3.31
C VAL A 231 -2.90 9.45 3.67
N THR A 232 -2.46 8.68 2.67
CA THR A 232 -1.75 7.42 2.85
C THR A 232 -0.26 7.59 2.60
N ALA A 233 0.57 6.78 3.27
CA ALA A 233 2.00 6.76 3.03
C ALA A 233 2.58 5.35 3.22
N SER A 234 3.44 4.95 2.31
CA SER A 234 4.17 3.67 2.33
C SER A 234 5.13 3.58 3.50
N THR A 235 5.15 2.45 4.23
CA THR A 235 6.03 2.27 5.39
C THR A 235 7.49 1.97 5.04
N GLY A 236 7.77 1.59 3.78
CA GLY A 236 9.11 1.24 3.28
C GLY A 236 9.29 -0.24 3.01
N ASP A 237 10.44 -0.59 2.42
CA ASP A 237 10.69 -1.89 1.79
C ASP A 237 11.94 -2.61 2.33
N ASN A 238 12.42 -2.19 3.48
CA ASN A 238 13.65 -2.76 4.06
C ASN A 238 13.38 -3.60 5.33
N GLY A 239 12.12 -4.05 5.52
CA GLY A 239 11.71 -4.78 6.72
C GLY A 239 11.76 -3.92 7.98
N TYR A 240 11.97 -4.57 9.14
CA TYR A 240 12.06 -3.89 10.42
C TYR A 240 13.39 -3.11 10.55
N THR A 241 13.37 -1.85 10.14
CA THR A 241 14.53 -0.95 10.23
C THR A 241 14.21 0.36 10.97
N GLY A 242 13.02 0.46 11.54
CA GLY A 242 12.49 1.69 12.13
C GLY A 242 11.50 2.40 11.19
N SER A 243 10.86 3.43 11.70
CA SER A 243 9.84 4.17 10.96
C SER A 243 10.45 5.11 9.92
N SER A 244 9.81 5.23 8.76
CA SER A 244 10.14 6.22 7.73
C SER A 244 9.11 7.34 7.71
N TYR A 245 9.52 8.55 7.31
CA TYR A 245 8.62 9.68 7.11
C TYR A 245 8.27 9.82 5.60
N PRO A 246 6.99 10.01 5.20
CA PRO A 246 5.89 10.51 6.02
C PRO A 246 5.03 9.42 6.71
N ALA A 247 5.27 8.11 6.56
CA ALA A 247 4.48 7.07 7.23
C ALA A 247 4.47 7.21 8.77
N SER A 248 5.55 7.71 9.35
CA SER A 248 5.65 7.98 10.80
C SER A 248 4.91 9.24 11.25
N SER A 249 4.31 10.02 10.36
CA SER A 249 3.52 11.19 10.73
C SER A 249 2.21 10.79 11.44
N SER A 250 1.81 11.60 12.43
CA SER A 250 0.51 11.45 13.11
C SER A 250 -0.69 11.81 12.22
N TYR A 251 -0.46 12.33 11.01
CA TYR A 251 -1.50 12.83 10.11
C TYR A 251 -1.82 11.88 8.96
N VAL A 252 -1.05 10.81 8.78
CA VAL A 252 -1.22 9.89 7.65
C VAL A 252 -1.65 8.51 8.09
N THR A 253 -2.26 7.75 7.19
CA THR A 253 -2.44 6.30 7.31
C THR A 253 -1.17 5.62 6.80
N ALA A 254 -0.42 4.99 7.69
CA ALA A 254 0.79 4.24 7.37
C ALA A 254 0.42 2.88 6.77
N VAL A 255 0.86 2.61 5.54
CA VAL A 255 0.47 1.42 4.79
C VAL A 255 1.64 0.45 4.66
N GLY A 256 1.52 -0.69 5.32
CA GLY A 256 2.45 -1.81 5.25
C GLY A 256 2.17 -2.74 4.06
N GLY A 257 2.89 -3.85 4.00
CA GLY A 257 2.89 -4.74 2.84
C GLY A 257 2.66 -6.21 3.14
N THR A 258 1.88 -6.87 2.27
CA THR A 258 1.63 -8.32 2.33
C THR A 258 2.07 -9.03 1.06
N SER A 259 2.26 -10.36 1.18
CA SER A 259 2.28 -11.30 0.06
C SER A 259 0.87 -11.82 -0.15
N LEU A 260 0.29 -11.65 -1.34
CA LEU A 260 -1.09 -12.00 -1.67
C LEU A 260 -1.14 -13.22 -2.60
N VAL A 261 -1.74 -14.32 -2.15
CA VAL A 261 -1.82 -15.57 -2.91
C VAL A 261 -3.25 -16.09 -3.02
N LYS A 262 -3.60 -16.70 -4.15
CA LYS A 262 -4.87 -17.44 -4.30
C LYS A 262 -4.82 -18.72 -3.45
N ASN A 263 -5.92 -19.01 -2.77
CA ASN A 263 -6.05 -20.24 -1.99
C ASN A 263 -7.50 -20.76 -1.99
N SER A 264 -7.74 -21.88 -1.29
CA SER A 264 -9.06 -22.52 -1.18
C SER A 264 -9.92 -22.02 -0.02
N SER A 265 -9.55 -20.91 0.65
CA SER A 265 -10.38 -20.30 1.70
C SER A 265 -11.70 -19.76 1.11
N ALA A 266 -12.66 -19.45 1.97
CA ALA A 266 -13.91 -18.82 1.55
C ALA A 266 -13.70 -17.46 0.86
N ARG A 267 -12.64 -16.73 1.21
CA ARG A 267 -12.19 -15.51 0.56
C ARG A 267 -11.60 -15.77 -0.84
N GLY A 268 -11.07 -16.99 -1.09
CA GLY A 268 -10.31 -17.32 -2.29
C GLY A 268 -8.87 -16.80 -2.30
N TRP A 269 -8.48 -16.06 -1.26
CA TRP A 269 -7.20 -15.37 -1.12
C TRP A 269 -6.65 -15.54 0.29
N GLY A 270 -5.33 -15.57 0.39
CA GLY A 270 -4.60 -15.55 1.65
C GLY A 270 -3.51 -14.51 1.63
N GLU A 271 -3.18 -13.96 2.80
CA GLU A 271 -2.10 -13.00 2.96
C GLU A 271 -1.20 -13.37 4.13
N SER A 272 0.06 -13.04 3.99
CA SER A 272 1.05 -13.04 5.06
C SER A 272 1.84 -11.73 5.00
N ALA A 273 2.42 -11.28 6.09
CA ALA A 273 3.30 -10.11 6.03
C ALA A 273 4.44 -10.37 5.03
N TRP A 274 4.66 -9.42 4.15
CA TRP A 274 5.82 -9.43 3.28
C TRP A 274 7.08 -9.07 4.07
N SER A 275 8.16 -9.83 3.89
CA SER A 275 9.39 -9.64 4.67
C SER A 275 10.06 -8.26 4.46
N GLY A 276 9.79 -7.61 3.35
CA GLY A 276 10.24 -6.24 3.05
C GLY A 276 9.40 -5.15 3.70
N SER A 277 8.17 -5.44 4.17
CA SER A 277 7.29 -4.41 4.73
C SER A 277 7.95 -3.63 5.86
N GLY A 278 8.00 -2.30 5.72
CA GLY A 278 8.53 -1.42 6.75
C GLY A 278 7.66 -1.42 8.00
N SER A 279 8.27 -1.48 9.17
CA SER A 279 7.57 -1.42 10.45
C SER A 279 8.47 -0.82 11.54
N GLY A 280 7.85 -0.33 12.61
CA GLY A 280 8.58 0.18 13.77
C GLY A 280 7.87 1.33 14.49
N CYS A 281 8.53 1.80 15.54
CA CYS A 281 8.07 2.95 16.32
C CYS A 281 8.85 4.20 15.90
N SER A 282 8.16 5.30 15.66
CA SER A 282 8.80 6.61 15.52
C SER A 282 9.53 7.00 16.80
N SER A 283 10.64 7.68 16.65
CA SER A 283 11.37 8.27 17.76
C SER A 283 10.92 9.69 18.09
N VAL A 284 10.14 10.33 17.20
CA VAL A 284 9.84 11.76 17.27
C VAL A 284 8.33 12.09 17.27
N ASN A 285 7.49 11.37 16.51
CA ASN A 285 6.09 11.72 16.30
C ASN A 285 5.16 11.09 17.35
N ALA A 286 4.06 11.77 17.66
CA ALA A 286 3.10 11.34 18.68
C ALA A 286 2.33 10.08 18.24
N ALA A 287 2.05 9.18 19.19
CA ALA A 287 1.18 8.04 18.97
C ALA A 287 -0.24 8.48 18.58
N LEU A 288 -0.90 7.68 17.73
CA LEU A 288 -2.31 7.91 17.42
C LEU A 288 -3.19 7.57 18.62
N PRO A 289 -4.07 8.47 19.06
CA PRO A 289 -5.03 8.15 20.13
C PRO A 289 -5.88 6.91 19.82
N ALA A 290 -6.27 6.71 18.54
CA ALA A 290 -7.04 5.55 18.11
C ALA A 290 -6.29 4.22 18.27
N ALA A 291 -4.96 4.22 18.20
CA ALA A 291 -4.13 3.04 18.38
C ALA A 291 -3.91 2.66 19.86
N ALA A 292 -4.28 3.53 20.80
CA ALA A 292 -3.95 3.35 22.22
C ALA A 292 -4.51 2.05 22.81
N THR A 293 -5.68 1.59 22.36
CA THR A 293 -6.33 0.37 22.84
C THR A 293 -5.78 -0.91 22.23
N PHE A 294 -4.91 -0.80 21.22
CA PHE A 294 -4.35 -1.95 20.51
C PHE A 294 -3.03 -2.44 21.12
N GLY A 295 -2.52 -1.76 22.13
CA GLY A 295 -1.32 -2.21 22.85
C GLY A 295 -0.09 -2.33 21.95
N THR A 296 0.16 -1.35 21.07
CA THR A 296 1.24 -1.40 20.06
C THR A 296 2.64 -1.53 20.67
N GLY A 297 2.79 -1.27 21.98
CA GLY A 297 4.08 -1.27 22.66
C GLY A 297 4.99 -0.09 22.30
N CYS A 298 4.60 0.74 21.33
CA CYS A 298 5.31 1.97 20.99
C CYS A 298 4.90 3.12 21.90
N SER A 299 5.86 3.83 22.45
CA SER A 299 5.59 5.07 23.21
C SER A 299 5.22 6.26 22.33
N LYS A 300 5.47 6.15 21.02
CA LYS A 300 5.20 7.14 19.98
C LYS A 300 4.49 6.48 18.80
N ARG A 301 4.46 7.16 17.64
CA ARG A 301 3.78 6.67 16.43
C ARG A 301 4.28 5.28 16.04
N ALA A 302 3.37 4.32 16.00
CA ALA A 302 3.62 2.97 15.51
C ALA A 302 3.23 2.87 14.01
N SER A 303 4.00 2.18 13.21
CA SER A 303 3.72 1.82 11.81
C SER A 303 3.75 0.28 11.68
N ALA A 304 2.80 -0.34 10.94
CA ALA A 304 1.76 0.20 10.07
C ALA A 304 0.41 0.43 10.77
N ASP A 305 -0.54 1.10 10.07
CA ASP A 305 -1.96 1.15 10.49
C ASP A 305 -2.76 0.05 9.78
N VAL A 306 -2.53 -0.12 8.49
CA VAL A 306 -3.16 -1.10 7.59
C VAL A 306 -2.12 -1.62 6.60
N SER A 307 -2.50 -2.62 5.81
CA SER A 307 -1.65 -3.14 4.73
C SER A 307 -2.44 -3.54 3.49
N ALA A 308 -1.73 -3.71 2.39
CA ALA A 308 -2.21 -4.37 1.18
C ALA A 308 -1.03 -5.07 0.49
N VAL A 309 -1.27 -5.75 -0.64
CA VAL A 309 -0.22 -6.43 -1.40
C VAL A 309 0.94 -5.50 -1.73
N ALA A 310 2.15 -5.97 -1.45
CA ALA A 310 3.41 -5.26 -1.67
C ALA A 310 4.53 -6.16 -2.18
N ASP A 311 4.52 -7.46 -1.85
CA ASP A 311 5.55 -8.40 -2.28
C ASP A 311 5.70 -8.38 -3.81
N PRO A 312 6.88 -8.03 -4.37
CA PRO A 312 7.09 -8.04 -5.80
C PRO A 312 6.80 -9.39 -6.47
N GLN A 313 6.96 -10.49 -5.74
CA GLN A 313 6.66 -11.84 -6.24
C GLN A 313 5.15 -12.07 -6.44
N THR A 314 4.32 -11.36 -5.71
CA THR A 314 2.87 -11.40 -5.83
C THR A 314 2.27 -10.06 -6.28
N GLY A 315 3.11 -9.19 -6.84
CA GLY A 315 2.81 -7.82 -7.19
C GLY A 315 1.89 -7.64 -8.40
N LEU A 316 1.70 -6.39 -8.79
CA LEU A 316 0.81 -5.97 -9.87
C LEU A 316 1.54 -6.05 -11.23
N ALA A 317 0.83 -6.44 -12.29
CA ALA A 317 1.27 -6.21 -13.65
C ALA A 317 1.11 -4.72 -13.98
N VAL A 318 2.18 -4.06 -14.41
CA VAL A 318 2.24 -2.61 -14.64
C VAL A 318 2.83 -2.33 -16.01
N TYR A 319 2.34 -1.31 -16.70
CA TYR A 319 2.93 -0.82 -17.94
C TYR A 319 3.75 0.43 -17.66
N ALA A 320 5.06 0.27 -17.52
CA ALA A 320 5.98 1.27 -17.01
C ALA A 320 7.06 1.66 -18.03
N PRO A 321 7.68 2.85 -17.91
CA PRO A 321 8.72 3.31 -18.83
C PRO A 321 9.98 2.46 -18.69
N SER A 322 10.57 2.05 -19.80
CA SER A 322 11.91 1.49 -19.87
C SER A 322 12.96 2.54 -20.28
N SER A 323 12.48 3.69 -20.75
CA SER A 323 13.26 4.90 -21.05
C SER A 323 12.32 6.11 -21.14
N SER A 324 12.86 7.30 -21.45
CA SER A 324 12.03 8.49 -21.68
C SER A 324 11.08 8.38 -22.89
N THR A 325 11.24 7.38 -23.75
CA THR A 325 10.46 7.23 -25.00
C THR A 325 9.79 5.87 -25.15
N THR A 326 10.24 4.85 -24.42
CA THR A 326 9.77 3.47 -24.53
C THR A 326 9.22 2.98 -23.20
N SER A 327 8.21 2.11 -23.26
CA SER A 327 7.58 1.50 -22.09
C SER A 327 7.33 0.01 -22.34
N SER A 328 7.19 -0.77 -21.29
CA SER A 328 6.97 -2.21 -21.37
C SER A 328 6.23 -2.72 -20.15
N TRP A 329 5.64 -3.90 -20.28
CA TRP A 329 5.05 -4.62 -19.16
C TRP A 329 6.12 -5.20 -18.24
N ALA A 330 5.93 -5.03 -16.93
CA ALA A 330 6.69 -5.70 -15.89
C ALA A 330 5.80 -5.94 -14.66
N GLN A 331 6.31 -6.71 -13.70
CA GLN A 331 5.64 -6.91 -12.42
C GLN A 331 6.34 -6.05 -11.37
N TYR A 332 5.54 -5.33 -10.58
CA TYR A 332 6.02 -4.45 -9.53
C TYR A 332 5.34 -4.75 -8.21
N GLY A 333 6.06 -4.44 -7.14
CA GLY A 333 5.61 -4.45 -5.76
C GLY A 333 6.26 -3.31 -4.98
N GLY A 334 6.55 -3.55 -3.71
CA GLY A 334 6.92 -2.55 -2.73
C GLY A 334 5.70 -2.02 -1.98
N THR A 335 5.90 -1.37 -0.86
CA THR A 335 4.81 -0.66 -0.16
C THR A 335 4.25 0.50 -0.99
N SER A 336 4.92 0.87 -2.07
CA SER A 336 4.43 1.72 -3.15
C SER A 336 3.21 1.17 -3.88
N LEU A 337 3.04 -0.15 -3.97
CA LEU A 337 1.80 -0.75 -4.48
C LEU A 337 0.67 -0.63 -3.46
N SER A 338 0.96 -0.88 -2.18
CA SER A 338 -0.08 -0.92 -1.15
C SER A 338 -0.67 0.45 -0.83
N SER A 339 0.12 1.53 -0.81
CA SER A 339 -0.35 2.87 -0.47
C SER A 339 -1.44 3.39 -1.43
N PRO A 340 -1.26 3.40 -2.77
CA PRO A 340 -2.29 3.84 -3.70
C PRO A 340 -3.52 2.92 -3.73
N LEU A 341 -3.37 1.61 -3.46
CA LEU A 341 -4.51 0.71 -3.28
C LEU A 341 -5.39 1.15 -2.10
N ILE A 342 -4.79 1.44 -0.94
CA ILE A 342 -5.53 1.93 0.23
C ILE A 342 -6.14 3.32 -0.03
N ALA A 343 -5.41 4.23 -0.69
CA ALA A 343 -5.95 5.53 -1.09
C ALA A 343 -7.19 5.40 -2.01
N ALA A 344 -7.13 4.49 -2.98
CA ALA A 344 -8.27 4.18 -3.85
C ALA A 344 -9.47 3.60 -3.08
N MET A 345 -9.21 2.75 -2.07
CA MET A 345 -10.28 2.20 -1.24
C MET A 345 -10.90 3.27 -0.32
N TYR A 346 -10.15 4.26 0.18
CA TYR A 346 -10.72 5.44 0.84
C TYR A 346 -11.61 6.25 -0.11
N ALA A 347 -11.20 6.42 -1.36
CA ALA A 347 -12.04 7.09 -2.35
C ALA A 347 -13.31 6.30 -2.68
N LEU A 348 -13.25 4.97 -2.70
CA LEU A 348 -14.43 4.11 -2.85
C LEU A 348 -15.36 4.21 -1.63
N SER A 349 -14.82 4.22 -0.41
CA SER A 349 -15.62 4.33 0.82
C SER A 349 -16.36 5.68 0.92
N GLY A 350 -15.72 6.74 0.46
CA GLY A 350 -16.18 8.11 0.64
C GLY A 350 -16.08 8.62 2.07
N ASN A 351 -15.56 7.81 2.99
CA ASN A 351 -15.27 8.23 4.37
C ASN A 351 -13.78 8.61 4.45
N THR A 352 -13.50 9.86 4.48
CA THR A 352 -12.13 10.42 4.44
C THR A 352 -11.75 11.13 5.73
N GLY A 353 -12.49 10.83 6.80
CA GLY A 353 -12.29 11.45 8.10
C GLY A 353 -12.86 12.88 8.18
N SER A 354 -12.55 13.55 9.28
CA SER A 354 -13.01 14.91 9.59
C SER A 354 -11.97 15.67 10.40
N SER A 355 -12.27 16.91 10.77
CA SER A 355 -11.41 17.70 11.66
C SER A 355 -11.31 17.14 13.08
N SER A 356 -12.29 16.35 13.52
CA SER A 356 -12.30 15.72 14.84
C SER A 356 -11.72 14.29 14.84
N ALA A 357 -11.65 13.63 13.66
CA ALA A 357 -11.13 12.28 13.51
C ALA A 357 -10.53 12.13 12.10
N LEU A 358 -9.21 12.18 11.99
CA LEU A 358 -8.52 11.98 10.72
C LEU A 358 -8.76 10.55 10.20
N ALA A 359 -8.61 10.37 8.89
CA ALA A 359 -8.83 9.10 8.21
C ALA A 359 -8.02 7.94 8.81
N ASN A 360 -6.81 8.21 9.28
CA ASN A 360 -5.94 7.20 9.91
C ASN A 360 -6.48 6.61 11.24
N SER A 361 -7.53 7.19 11.81
CA SER A 361 -8.22 6.63 12.99
C SER A 361 -9.26 5.56 12.62
N LEU A 362 -9.75 5.57 11.37
CA LEU A 362 -10.84 4.71 10.92
C LEU A 362 -10.48 3.22 10.98
N PRO A 363 -9.30 2.77 10.54
CA PRO A 363 -8.91 1.37 10.63
C PRO A 363 -8.97 0.82 12.06
N TYR A 364 -8.54 1.60 13.03
CA TYR A 364 -8.58 1.21 14.44
C TYR A 364 -10.00 1.14 14.99
N THR A 365 -10.83 2.13 14.63
CA THR A 365 -12.24 2.18 15.06
C THR A 365 -13.05 1.02 14.46
N ASN A 366 -12.68 0.58 13.26
CA ASN A 366 -13.40 -0.41 12.47
C ASN A 366 -12.59 -1.70 12.24
N SER A 367 -11.65 -2.04 13.13
CA SER A 367 -10.69 -3.15 12.93
C SER A 367 -11.33 -4.49 12.58
N GLY A 368 -12.53 -4.77 13.08
CA GLY A 368 -13.30 -5.96 12.71
C GLY A 368 -13.77 -6.03 11.24
N LYS A 369 -13.47 -5.01 10.42
CA LYS A 369 -13.75 -4.96 8.97
C LYS A 369 -12.52 -5.25 8.12
N PHE A 370 -11.44 -5.71 8.73
CA PHE A 370 -10.21 -6.08 8.06
C PHE A 370 -10.00 -7.60 8.12
N ASN A 371 -9.25 -8.13 7.16
CA ASN A 371 -8.69 -9.46 7.23
C ASN A 371 -7.43 -9.38 8.08
N ASP A 372 -7.43 -10.01 9.23
CA ASP A 372 -6.27 -10.10 10.12
C ASP A 372 -5.16 -10.94 9.46
N VAL A 373 -3.95 -10.40 9.41
CA VAL A 373 -2.79 -11.05 8.79
C VAL A 373 -1.89 -11.60 9.90
N ALA A 374 -2.14 -12.83 10.31
CA ALA A 374 -1.55 -13.43 11.51
C ALA A 374 -0.26 -14.26 11.23
N SER A 375 0.40 -14.06 10.09
CA SER A 375 1.63 -14.80 9.74
C SER A 375 2.59 -13.95 8.92
N GLY A 376 3.88 -14.28 9.00
CA GLY A 376 4.96 -13.57 8.32
C GLY A 376 5.82 -12.75 9.28
N SER A 377 6.96 -12.29 8.78
CA SER A 377 7.95 -11.54 9.56
C SER A 377 8.71 -10.57 8.69
N THR A 378 9.01 -9.40 9.24
CA THR A 378 9.84 -8.36 8.61
C THR A 378 11.25 -8.28 9.19
N GLY A 379 11.63 -9.23 10.06
CA GLY A 379 12.96 -9.30 10.64
C GLY A 379 12.97 -9.73 12.10
N THR A 380 13.97 -9.27 12.84
CA THR A 380 14.12 -9.55 14.27
C THR A 380 14.04 -8.24 15.06
N CYS A 381 13.24 -8.24 16.12
CA CYS A 381 13.01 -7.06 16.96
C CYS A 381 12.90 -7.44 18.44
N SER A 382 13.06 -6.46 19.33
CA SER A 382 12.99 -6.65 20.78
C SER A 382 11.58 -6.95 21.29
N THR A 383 10.56 -6.44 20.60
CA THR A 383 9.15 -6.66 20.90
C THR A 383 8.52 -7.35 19.68
N SER A 384 8.19 -8.62 19.80
CA SER A 384 7.86 -9.50 18.68
C SER A 384 6.79 -8.92 17.76
N GLN A 385 5.75 -8.29 18.28
CA GLN A 385 4.68 -7.67 17.48
C GLN A 385 5.13 -6.51 16.58
N TRP A 386 6.37 -5.98 16.74
CA TRP A 386 6.88 -4.93 15.87
C TRP A 386 7.40 -5.47 14.53
N CYS A 387 7.74 -6.76 14.48
CA CYS A 387 8.30 -7.39 13.29
C CYS A 387 7.72 -8.77 12.94
N LEU A 388 6.89 -9.34 13.80
CA LEU A 388 6.15 -10.59 13.54
C LEU A 388 4.67 -10.28 13.45
N SER A 389 4.01 -10.78 12.42
CA SER A 389 2.56 -10.71 12.33
C SER A 389 1.91 -11.72 13.27
N GLY A 390 0.82 -11.28 13.89
CA GLY A 390 0.04 -12.03 14.86
C GLY A 390 -1.41 -11.57 14.87
N THR A 391 -2.23 -12.16 15.74
CA THR A 391 -3.64 -11.77 15.86
C THR A 391 -3.77 -10.34 16.39
N GLY A 392 -4.57 -9.53 15.71
CA GLY A 392 -4.81 -8.13 16.05
C GLY A 392 -3.80 -7.20 15.40
N TRP A 393 -3.41 -6.13 16.11
CA TRP A 393 -2.43 -5.19 15.56
C TRP A 393 -1.01 -5.75 15.64
N ASP A 394 -0.28 -5.65 14.54
CA ASP A 394 1.16 -5.84 14.48
C ASP A 394 1.85 -4.80 13.58
N GLY A 395 3.17 -4.65 13.77
CA GLY A 395 3.95 -3.65 13.03
C GLY A 395 3.95 -3.86 11.51
N PRO A 396 4.17 -5.08 11.00
CA PRO A 396 4.19 -5.36 9.56
C PRO A 396 2.91 -5.01 8.81
N THR A 397 1.72 -5.24 9.42
CA THR A 397 0.44 -5.20 8.70
C THR A 397 -0.64 -4.33 9.35
N GLY A 398 -0.34 -3.69 10.48
CA GLY A 398 -1.31 -2.87 11.20
C GLY A 398 -2.48 -3.71 11.71
N VAL A 399 -3.71 -3.25 11.50
CA VAL A 399 -4.93 -4.01 11.82
C VAL A 399 -5.31 -5.02 10.72
N GLY A 400 -4.46 -5.19 9.70
CA GLY A 400 -4.66 -6.12 8.60
C GLY A 400 -4.97 -5.46 7.26
N THR A 401 -5.59 -6.23 6.34
CA THR A 401 -5.93 -5.79 4.97
C THR A 401 -7.43 -5.57 4.82
N PRO A 402 -7.90 -4.61 4.00
CA PRO A 402 -9.32 -4.33 3.86
C PRO A 402 -10.16 -5.53 3.41
N ASN A 403 -11.37 -5.65 3.97
CA ASN A 403 -12.42 -6.56 3.49
C ASN A 403 -13.63 -5.73 3.09
N GLY A 404 -13.64 -5.26 1.86
CA GLY A 404 -14.49 -4.17 1.40
C GLY A 404 -13.98 -2.82 1.92
N VAL A 405 -14.83 -1.80 1.89
CA VAL A 405 -14.45 -0.42 2.25
C VAL A 405 -15.05 0.04 3.59
N ALA A 406 -15.75 -0.82 4.29
CA ALA A 406 -16.45 -0.45 5.53
C ALA A 406 -15.50 -0.20 6.73
N GLY A 407 -14.23 -0.54 6.58
CA GLY A 407 -13.17 -0.28 7.57
C GLY A 407 -12.50 1.08 7.43
N LEU A 408 -12.64 1.69 6.26
CA LEU A 408 -11.95 2.91 5.83
C LEU A 408 -12.90 4.11 5.80
#